data_8f392e6fec17fbbe8c901af989e0a04d
#
_entry.id   8f392e6fec17fbbe8c901af989e0a04d
#
_cell.length_a   1.000
_cell.length_b   1.000
_cell.length_c   1.000
_cell.angle_alpha   90.00
_cell.angle_beta   90.00
_cell.angle_gamma   90.00
#
_symmetry.space_group_name_H-M   'P 1'
#
loop_
_entity.id
_entity.type
_entity.pdbx_description
1 polymer ?
#
loop_
_entity_poly.entity_id
_entity_poly.type
_entity_poly.pdbx_seq_one_letter_code
_entity_poly.pdbx_strand_id
1 'polypeptide(L)'
;FTLCSGELLKIYYSDEKSKSSFWEMFSGEESIEEGQIYISEKLYKVSNMSQAVREGVGFITEAPYRSMILDNMSATENVSVPLHEKVRGFWFAKKYTRSVSDFLQNDELNKKKLKNIGNAELQKLAYEKWLVYQPKIVIIENPFTDMDINMREITRKMIGALQKRGIGVILLTANFAIMNKIKGESMFLKHGVLTREEEW
;
A
#
# COMPACT_ATOMS: atom_id res chain seq x y z
N PHE A 1 -19.34 -0.56 -0.31
CA PHE A 1 -18.83 0.75 0.17
C PHE A 1 -18.29 1.58 -0.98
N THR A 2 -18.14 2.87 -0.73
CA THR A 2 -17.46 3.81 -1.64
C THR A 2 -16.32 4.47 -0.89
N LEU A 3 -15.15 4.56 -1.51
CA LEU A 3 -13.97 5.23 -0.97
C LEU A 3 -13.56 6.34 -1.94
N CYS A 4 -13.66 7.60 -1.48
CA CYS A 4 -13.28 8.74 -2.30
C CYS A 4 -11.76 9.01 -2.25
N SER A 5 -11.31 9.86 -3.17
CA SER A 5 -9.90 10.29 -3.26
C SER A 5 -9.44 10.91 -1.93
N GLY A 6 -8.35 10.38 -1.37
CA GLY A 6 -7.77 10.82 -0.10
C GLY A 6 -8.49 10.36 1.17
N GLU A 7 -9.57 9.62 1.04
CA GLU A 7 -10.25 9.03 2.21
C GLU A 7 -9.51 7.80 2.72
N LEU A 8 -9.86 7.44 3.98
CA LEU A 8 -9.33 6.27 4.66
C LEU A 8 -10.47 5.40 5.16
N LEU A 9 -10.47 4.15 4.73
CA LEU A 9 -11.32 3.08 5.21
C LEU A 9 -10.51 2.13 6.08
N LYS A 10 -11.01 1.82 7.26
CA LYS A 10 -10.47 0.81 8.16
C LYS A 10 -11.32 -0.44 8.07
N ILE A 11 -10.70 -1.58 7.82
CA ILE A 11 -11.36 -2.89 7.81
C ILE A 11 -10.73 -3.73 8.91
N TYR A 12 -11.53 -3.99 9.96
CA TYR A 12 -11.17 -4.96 10.97
C TYR A 12 -11.54 -6.36 10.47
N TYR A 13 -10.59 -7.27 10.48
CA TYR A 13 -10.85 -8.67 10.17
C TYR A 13 -10.73 -9.55 11.41
N SER A 14 -11.63 -10.54 11.52
CA SER A 14 -11.67 -11.47 12.64
C SER A 14 -10.90 -12.76 12.40
N ASP A 15 -10.61 -13.06 11.13
CA ASP A 15 -9.94 -14.30 10.73
C ASP A 15 -8.99 -14.09 9.55
N GLU A 16 -7.89 -14.83 9.54
CA GLU A 16 -6.83 -14.72 8.53
C GLU A 16 -7.32 -15.11 7.13
N LYS A 17 -8.28 -16.04 7.02
CA LYS A 17 -8.82 -16.45 5.72
C LYS A 17 -9.54 -15.28 5.04
N SER A 18 -10.41 -14.58 5.76
CA SER A 18 -11.11 -13.40 5.23
C SER A 18 -10.14 -12.31 4.81
N LYS A 19 -9.06 -12.08 5.59
CA LYS A 19 -8.00 -11.14 5.22
C LYS A 19 -7.32 -11.55 3.92
N SER A 20 -6.91 -12.82 3.81
CA SER A 20 -6.24 -13.34 2.62
C SER A 20 -7.15 -13.24 1.39
N SER A 21 -8.39 -13.69 1.48
CA SER A 21 -9.35 -13.56 0.37
C SER A 21 -9.56 -12.10 -0.05
N PHE A 22 -9.65 -11.15 0.89
CA PHE A 22 -9.76 -9.74 0.55
C PHE A 22 -8.52 -9.24 -0.21
N TRP A 23 -7.32 -9.62 0.24
CA TRP A 23 -6.07 -9.26 -0.42
C TRP A 23 -5.95 -9.89 -1.81
N GLU A 24 -6.22 -11.19 -1.92
CA GLU A 24 -6.14 -11.99 -3.14
C GLU A 24 -7.15 -11.54 -4.20
N MET A 25 -8.35 -11.13 -3.78
CA MET A 25 -9.36 -10.53 -4.65
C MET A 25 -8.85 -9.21 -5.30
N PHE A 26 -8.19 -8.35 -4.52
CA PHE A 26 -7.62 -7.11 -5.07
C PHE A 26 -6.33 -7.34 -5.85
N SER A 27 -5.53 -8.36 -5.52
CA SER A 27 -4.33 -8.71 -6.28
C SER A 27 -4.63 -9.50 -7.55
N GLY A 28 -5.86 -10.02 -7.70
CA GLY A 28 -6.29 -10.83 -8.83
C GLY A 28 -5.87 -12.30 -8.75
N GLU A 29 -5.54 -12.78 -7.57
CA GLU A 29 -5.21 -14.18 -7.30
C GLU A 29 -6.48 -15.00 -6.99
N GLU A 30 -7.53 -14.34 -6.46
CA GLU A 30 -8.85 -14.92 -6.23
C GLU A 30 -9.94 -14.14 -6.99
N SER A 31 -10.95 -14.85 -7.49
CA SER A 31 -12.08 -14.25 -8.17
C SER A 31 -13.14 -13.77 -7.16
N ILE A 32 -13.83 -12.68 -7.50
CA ILE A 32 -14.97 -12.20 -6.72
C ILE A 32 -16.16 -13.15 -6.97
N GLU A 33 -16.67 -13.77 -5.92
CA GLU A 33 -17.83 -14.66 -6.01
C GLU A 33 -19.12 -13.87 -6.22
N GLU A 34 -19.33 -12.79 -5.45
CA GLU A 34 -20.50 -11.93 -5.55
C GLU A 34 -20.13 -10.45 -5.53
N GLY A 35 -20.86 -9.65 -6.31
CA GLY A 35 -20.65 -8.21 -6.39
C GLY A 35 -19.64 -7.79 -7.46
N GLN A 36 -19.25 -6.52 -7.42
CA GLN A 36 -18.33 -5.92 -8.39
C GLN A 36 -17.53 -4.81 -7.73
N ILE A 37 -16.28 -4.65 -8.17
CA ILE A 37 -15.42 -3.54 -7.77
C ILE A 37 -15.29 -2.58 -8.95
N TYR A 38 -15.40 -1.30 -8.66
CA TYR A 38 -15.13 -0.23 -9.61
C TYR A 38 -14.02 0.68 -9.08
N ILE A 39 -13.06 1.02 -9.93
CA ILE A 39 -12.01 2.00 -9.63
C ILE A 39 -12.08 3.10 -10.68
N SER A 40 -12.34 4.35 -10.24
CA SER A 40 -12.58 5.49 -11.15
C SER A 40 -13.64 5.19 -12.21
N GLU A 41 -14.81 4.70 -11.76
CA GLU A 41 -15.99 4.34 -12.59
C GLU A 41 -15.76 3.19 -13.58
N LYS A 42 -14.58 2.62 -13.64
CA LYS A 42 -14.23 1.49 -14.49
C LYS A 42 -14.32 0.19 -13.70
N LEU A 43 -14.97 -0.82 -14.28
CA LEU A 43 -15.01 -2.17 -13.69
C LEU A 43 -13.58 -2.68 -13.48
N TYR A 44 -13.26 -2.99 -12.23
CA TYR A 44 -11.98 -3.55 -11.84
C TYR A 44 -11.99 -5.07 -12.02
N LYS A 45 -11.18 -5.54 -12.95
CA LYS A 45 -11.02 -6.97 -13.22
C LYS A 45 -9.57 -7.26 -13.56
N VAL A 46 -8.92 -7.99 -12.68
CA VAL A 46 -7.49 -8.30 -12.76
C VAL A 46 -7.25 -9.78 -12.52
N SER A 47 -6.14 -10.30 -12.98
CA SER A 47 -5.77 -11.72 -12.89
C SER A 47 -4.38 -11.93 -12.26
N ASN A 48 -3.73 -10.86 -11.81
CA ASN A 48 -2.45 -10.91 -11.10
C ASN A 48 -2.07 -9.54 -10.54
N MET A 49 -1.11 -9.53 -9.61
CA MET A 49 -0.59 -8.34 -8.93
C MET A 49 -0.10 -7.24 -9.90
N SER A 50 0.64 -7.59 -10.95
CA SER A 50 1.11 -6.62 -11.95
C SER A 50 -0.05 -5.88 -12.62
N GLN A 51 -1.11 -6.58 -12.93
CA GLN A 51 -2.31 -5.99 -13.53
C GLN A 51 -3.04 -5.11 -12.51
N ALA A 52 -3.16 -5.54 -11.26
CA ALA A 52 -3.73 -4.75 -10.17
C ALA A 52 -2.99 -3.41 -10.00
N VAL A 53 -1.67 -3.45 -9.99
CA VAL A 53 -0.85 -2.24 -9.91
C VAL A 53 -1.10 -1.31 -11.10
N ARG A 54 -1.18 -1.83 -12.33
CA ARG A 54 -1.50 -1.03 -13.54
C ARG A 54 -2.88 -0.39 -13.49
N GLU A 55 -3.87 -1.09 -12.94
CA GLU A 55 -5.23 -0.55 -12.76
C GLU A 55 -5.35 0.42 -11.58
N GLY A 56 -4.27 0.63 -10.83
CA GLY A 56 -4.16 1.67 -9.82
C GLY A 56 -4.34 1.20 -8.38
N VAL A 57 -4.09 -0.07 -8.08
CA VAL A 57 -4.08 -0.61 -6.71
C VAL A 57 -2.64 -0.79 -6.24
N GLY A 58 -2.29 -0.18 -5.11
CA GLY A 58 -1.03 -0.37 -4.43
C GLY A 58 -1.19 -1.28 -3.21
N PHE A 59 -0.13 -1.95 -2.81
CA PHE A 59 -0.14 -2.92 -1.71
C PHE A 59 1.03 -2.66 -0.77
N ILE A 60 0.76 -2.62 0.54
CA ILE A 60 1.77 -2.52 1.60
C ILE A 60 1.51 -3.64 2.60
N THR A 61 2.47 -4.54 2.74
CA THR A 61 2.41 -5.68 3.66
C THR A 61 2.66 -5.25 5.11
N GLU A 62 2.40 -6.13 6.07
CA GLU A 62 2.52 -5.88 7.52
C GLU A 62 3.91 -5.36 7.94
N ALA A 63 4.98 -5.96 7.42
CA ALA A 63 6.35 -5.55 7.70
C ALA A 63 7.09 -5.10 6.42
N PRO A 64 6.67 -3.97 5.79
CA PRO A 64 7.12 -3.61 4.45
C PRO A 64 8.61 -3.31 4.37
N TYR A 65 9.25 -2.90 5.45
CA TYR A 65 10.70 -2.71 5.54
C TYR A 65 11.49 -4.02 5.34
N ARG A 66 10.87 -5.19 5.57
CA ARG A 66 11.47 -6.51 5.34
C ARG A 66 11.06 -7.12 4.00
N SER A 67 9.76 -7.07 3.68
CA SER A 67 9.17 -7.81 2.56
C SER A 67 9.16 -7.03 1.26
N MET A 68 9.22 -5.70 1.30
CA MET A 68 9.07 -4.85 0.12
C MET A 68 10.36 -4.14 -0.30
N ILE A 69 11.45 -4.32 0.44
CA ILE A 69 12.75 -3.70 0.16
C ILE A 69 13.73 -4.72 -0.38
N LEU A 70 14.36 -4.38 -1.49
CA LEU A 70 15.44 -5.14 -2.10
C LEU A 70 16.78 -4.51 -1.64
N ASP A 71 17.41 -5.12 -0.65
CA ASP A 71 18.59 -4.58 0.05
C ASP A 71 19.85 -4.51 -0.82
N ASN A 72 19.87 -5.23 -1.94
CA ASN A 72 20.92 -5.21 -2.97
C ASN A 72 20.75 -4.07 -4.00
N MET A 73 19.64 -3.32 -3.92
CA MET A 73 19.33 -2.17 -4.75
C MET A 73 19.46 -0.86 -3.96
N SER A 74 19.64 0.25 -4.66
CA SER A 74 19.59 1.60 -4.08
C SER A 74 18.16 2.02 -3.73
N ALA A 75 17.98 3.11 -2.98
CA ALA A 75 16.66 3.68 -2.70
C ALA A 75 15.90 4.04 -3.98
N THR A 76 16.58 4.67 -4.93
CA THR A 76 15.99 5.06 -6.23
C THR A 76 15.48 3.84 -7.01
N GLU A 77 16.27 2.77 -7.08
CA GLU A 77 15.85 1.53 -7.74
C GLU A 77 14.65 0.89 -7.03
N ASN A 78 14.68 0.79 -5.70
CA ASN A 78 13.58 0.27 -4.90
C ASN A 78 12.26 1.01 -5.12
N VAL A 79 12.30 2.35 -5.09
CA VAL A 79 11.10 3.20 -5.30
C VAL A 79 10.60 3.11 -6.73
N SER A 80 11.49 2.83 -7.68
CA SER A 80 11.14 2.73 -9.11
C SER A 80 10.48 1.40 -9.48
N VAL A 81 10.56 0.37 -8.63
CA VAL A 81 10.00 -0.97 -8.95
C VAL A 81 8.55 -0.92 -9.47
N PRO A 82 7.59 -0.25 -8.81
CA PRO A 82 6.21 -0.22 -9.33
C PRO A 82 6.08 0.56 -10.64
N LEU A 83 6.98 1.49 -10.93
CA LEU A 83 6.93 2.30 -12.15
C LEU A 83 7.13 1.47 -13.41
N HIS A 84 7.80 0.31 -13.32
CA HIS A 84 7.94 -0.63 -14.45
C HIS A 84 6.59 -1.13 -14.96
N GLU A 85 5.57 -1.11 -14.13
CA GLU A 85 4.21 -1.47 -14.53
C GLU A 85 3.51 -0.38 -15.35
N LYS A 86 3.85 0.90 -15.16
CA LYS A 86 3.30 2.02 -15.95
C LYS A 86 3.99 2.22 -17.28
N VAL A 87 5.27 1.85 -17.35
CA VAL A 87 6.13 2.29 -18.45
C VAL A 87 6.82 1.10 -19.09
N ARG A 88 6.39 0.76 -20.30
CA ARG A 88 7.09 -0.22 -21.13
C ARG A 88 8.17 0.49 -21.95
N GLY A 89 9.44 0.18 -21.69
CA GLY A 89 10.58 0.59 -22.51
C GLY A 89 11.76 1.19 -21.74
N PHE A 90 12.94 0.86 -22.18
CA PHE A 90 14.24 1.21 -21.58
C PHE A 90 14.50 2.74 -21.47
N TRP A 91 13.98 3.52 -22.39
CA TRP A 91 14.18 4.98 -22.42
C TRP A 91 13.44 5.74 -21.31
N PHE A 92 12.31 5.22 -20.85
CA PHE A 92 11.53 5.85 -19.79
C PHE A 92 12.13 5.60 -18.41
N ALA A 93 12.80 4.48 -18.19
CA ALA A 93 13.44 4.17 -16.91
C ALA A 93 14.42 5.29 -16.49
N LYS A 94 15.27 5.81 -17.39
CA LYS A 94 16.23 6.88 -17.08
C LYS A 94 15.57 8.20 -16.67
N LYS A 95 14.49 8.61 -17.34
CA LYS A 95 13.76 9.84 -17.01
C LYS A 95 13.08 9.75 -15.65
N TYR A 96 12.42 8.60 -15.37
CA TYR A 96 11.77 8.37 -14.09
C TYR A 96 12.77 8.20 -12.94
N THR A 97 13.88 7.54 -13.15
CA THR A 97 14.94 7.39 -12.14
C THR A 97 15.45 8.76 -11.67
N ARG A 98 15.62 9.73 -12.56
CA ARG A 98 16.02 11.09 -12.19
C ARG A 98 14.94 11.79 -11.35
N SER A 99 13.67 11.73 -11.78
CA SER A 99 12.56 12.32 -11.03
C SER A 99 12.37 11.66 -9.65
N VAL A 100 12.62 10.35 -9.54
CA VAL A 100 12.59 9.61 -8.27
C VAL A 100 13.74 10.05 -7.37
N SER A 101 14.96 10.21 -7.91
CA SER A 101 16.11 10.68 -7.17
C SER A 101 15.87 12.11 -6.62
N ASP A 102 15.32 12.99 -7.45
CA ASP A 102 14.97 14.35 -7.04
C ASP A 102 13.86 14.36 -5.96
N PHE A 103 12.92 13.42 -6.03
CA PHE A 103 11.87 13.25 -5.02
C PHE A 103 12.44 12.81 -3.66
N LEU A 104 13.36 11.85 -3.65
CA LEU A 104 13.94 11.30 -2.43
C LEU A 104 14.86 12.27 -1.69
N GLN A 105 15.37 13.30 -2.34
CA GLN A 105 16.22 14.38 -1.78
C GLN A 105 17.42 13.87 -0.94
N ASN A 106 17.86 12.64 -1.14
CA ASN A 106 18.93 12.02 -0.36
C ASN A 106 19.95 11.35 -1.30
N ASP A 107 20.95 12.10 -1.71
CA ASP A 107 21.99 11.63 -2.65
C ASP A 107 22.80 10.43 -2.15
N GLU A 108 22.95 10.25 -0.85
CA GLU A 108 23.68 9.10 -0.30
C GLU A 108 22.87 7.81 -0.40
N LEU A 109 21.58 7.83 -0.03
CA LEU A 109 20.68 6.67 -0.15
C LEU A 109 20.39 6.32 -1.60
N ASN A 110 20.38 7.32 -2.49
CA ASN A 110 20.11 7.13 -3.89
C ASN A 110 21.15 6.30 -4.64
N LYS A 111 22.38 6.20 -4.12
CA LYS A 111 23.52 5.56 -4.79
C LYS A 111 24.05 4.32 -4.05
N LYS A 112 23.75 4.17 -2.76
CA LYS A 112 24.26 3.05 -1.93
C LYS A 112 23.23 1.91 -1.84
N LYS A 113 23.74 0.69 -1.71
CA LYS A 113 22.91 -0.48 -1.35
C LYS A 113 22.37 -0.31 0.06
N LEU A 114 21.15 -0.79 0.30
CA LEU A 114 20.41 -0.52 1.54
C LEU A 114 20.78 -1.47 2.72
N LYS A 115 21.81 -2.29 2.59
CA LYS A 115 22.19 -3.32 3.59
C LYS A 115 22.39 -2.83 5.02
N ASN A 116 22.74 -1.56 5.20
CA ASN A 116 23.06 -0.99 6.52
C ASN A 116 22.13 0.18 6.89
N ILE A 117 20.97 0.24 6.28
CA ILE A 117 19.97 1.28 6.55
C ILE A 117 19.05 0.83 7.69
N GLY A 118 18.68 1.76 8.57
CA GLY A 118 17.79 1.48 9.69
C GLY A 118 16.36 1.13 9.25
N ASN A 119 15.67 0.27 10.03
CA ASN A 119 14.32 -0.19 9.70
C ASN A 119 13.32 0.96 9.50
N ALA A 120 13.48 2.06 10.24
CA ALA A 120 12.62 3.23 10.12
C ALA A 120 12.71 3.92 8.75
N GLU A 121 13.92 4.01 8.18
CA GLU A 121 14.15 4.56 6.84
C GLU A 121 13.68 3.59 5.77
N LEU A 122 13.90 2.29 5.93
CA LEU A 122 13.38 1.26 5.03
C LEU A 122 11.85 1.24 5.04
N GLN A 123 11.24 1.42 6.22
CA GLN A 123 9.78 1.57 6.36
C GLN A 123 9.28 2.75 5.55
N LYS A 124 9.88 3.92 5.71
CA LYS A 124 9.56 5.12 4.93
C LYS A 124 9.67 4.86 3.43
N LEU A 125 10.76 4.25 2.99
CA LEU A 125 11.03 3.95 1.58
C LEU A 125 9.97 3.05 0.96
N ALA A 126 9.46 2.07 1.70
CA ALA A 126 8.39 1.19 1.24
C ALA A 126 7.08 1.95 0.91
N TYR A 127 6.76 3.00 1.66
CA TYR A 127 5.63 3.89 1.38
C TYR A 127 5.93 4.88 0.24
N GLU A 128 7.16 5.38 0.15
CA GLU A 128 7.59 6.30 -0.90
C GLU A 128 7.43 5.72 -2.31
N LYS A 129 7.52 4.41 -2.47
CA LYS A 129 7.18 3.71 -3.73
C LYS A 129 5.81 4.13 -4.25
N TRP A 130 4.81 4.16 -3.36
CA TRP A 130 3.44 4.46 -3.72
C TRP A 130 3.16 5.96 -3.83
N LEU A 131 3.89 6.79 -3.07
CA LEU A 131 3.84 8.25 -3.25
C LEU A 131 4.38 8.68 -4.62
N VAL A 132 5.38 7.99 -5.14
CA VAL A 132 5.95 8.22 -6.47
C VAL A 132 5.07 7.61 -7.56
N TYR A 133 4.60 6.38 -7.35
CA TYR A 133 3.75 5.68 -8.31
C TYR A 133 2.38 6.34 -8.47
N GLN A 134 1.80 6.86 -7.39
CA GLN A 134 0.46 7.47 -7.30
C GLN A 134 -0.65 6.54 -7.82
N PRO A 135 -0.92 5.42 -7.13
CA PRO A 135 -2.09 4.60 -7.43
C PRO A 135 -3.39 5.34 -7.07
N LYS A 136 -4.53 4.78 -7.41
CA LYS A 136 -5.84 5.28 -6.98
C LYS A 136 -6.14 4.95 -5.53
N ILE A 137 -5.81 3.72 -5.15
CA ILE A 137 -5.93 3.22 -3.78
C ILE A 137 -4.66 2.49 -3.34
N VAL A 138 -4.41 2.46 -2.03
CA VAL A 138 -3.38 1.61 -1.41
C VAL A 138 -4.02 0.79 -0.30
N ILE A 139 -3.83 -0.51 -0.34
CA ILE A 139 -4.24 -1.45 0.71
C ILE A 139 -3.04 -1.70 1.60
N ILE A 140 -3.19 -1.49 2.90
CA ILE A 140 -2.12 -1.61 3.90
C ILE A 140 -2.52 -2.65 4.94
N GLU A 141 -1.71 -3.69 5.05
CA GLU A 141 -1.90 -4.78 6.00
C GLU A 141 -1.25 -4.45 7.34
N ASN A 142 -2.00 -4.54 8.44
CA ASN A 142 -1.54 -4.41 9.83
C ASN A 142 -0.49 -3.31 10.06
N PRO A 143 -0.76 -2.04 9.69
CA PRO A 143 0.26 -0.99 9.52
C PRO A 143 1.04 -0.62 10.78
N PHE A 144 0.63 -1.09 11.96
CA PHE A 144 1.25 -0.70 13.24
C PHE A 144 1.68 -1.88 14.11
N THR A 145 1.66 -3.10 13.55
CA THR A 145 2.05 -4.31 14.27
C THR A 145 3.56 -4.35 14.46
N ASP A 146 4.00 -4.78 15.62
CA ASP A 146 5.41 -4.99 16.00
C ASP A 146 6.36 -3.81 15.72
N MET A 147 5.82 -2.59 15.78
CA MET A 147 6.58 -1.36 15.54
C MET A 147 6.91 -0.62 16.82
N ASP A 148 8.13 -0.11 16.91
CA ASP A 148 8.49 0.89 17.91
C ASP A 148 7.77 2.23 17.69
N ILE A 149 7.93 3.16 18.63
CA ILE A 149 7.25 4.46 18.59
C ILE A 149 7.65 5.27 17.35
N ASN A 150 8.93 5.23 16.98
CA ASN A 150 9.45 5.99 15.83
C ASN A 150 8.88 5.44 14.51
N MET A 151 8.88 4.12 14.33
CA MET A 151 8.30 3.48 13.15
C MET A 151 6.79 3.74 13.04
N ARG A 152 6.06 3.70 14.15
CA ARG A 152 4.61 4.04 14.19
C ARG A 152 4.35 5.48 13.73
N GLU A 153 5.19 6.42 14.18
CA GLU A 153 5.05 7.83 13.80
C GLU A 153 5.36 8.04 12.30
N ILE A 154 6.41 7.40 11.78
CA ILE A 154 6.73 7.39 10.36
C ILE A 154 5.56 6.82 9.55
N THR A 155 5.05 5.64 9.93
CA THR A 155 3.90 5.00 9.27
C THR A 155 2.69 5.93 9.23
N ARG A 156 2.36 6.58 10.36
CA ARG A 156 1.24 7.53 10.41
C ARG A 156 1.44 8.72 9.47
N LYS A 157 2.65 9.30 9.44
CA LYS A 157 3.00 10.39 8.52
C LYS A 157 2.89 9.97 7.07
N MET A 158 3.34 8.76 6.74
CA MET A 158 3.29 8.24 5.37
C MET A 158 1.87 7.96 4.91
N ILE A 159 1.00 7.38 5.76
CA ILE A 159 -0.43 7.22 5.49
C ILE A 159 -1.07 8.59 5.21
N GLY A 160 -0.81 9.58 6.06
CA GLY A 160 -1.29 10.95 5.84
C GLY A 160 -0.76 11.59 4.56
N ALA A 161 0.47 11.26 4.14
CA ALA A 161 1.04 11.74 2.89
C ALA A 161 0.34 11.11 1.66
N LEU A 162 -0.02 9.82 1.72
CA LEU A 162 -0.82 9.15 0.68
C LEU A 162 -2.18 9.83 0.53
N GLN A 163 -2.89 10.07 1.63
CA GLN A 163 -4.19 10.76 1.62
C GLN A 163 -4.10 12.18 1.03
N LYS A 164 -3.10 12.97 1.43
CA LYS A 164 -2.85 14.32 0.90
C LYS A 164 -2.56 14.35 -0.61
N ARG A 165 -2.08 13.24 -1.16
CA ARG A 165 -1.89 13.05 -2.61
C ARG A 165 -3.17 12.60 -3.33
N GLY A 166 -4.29 12.51 -2.61
CA GLY A 166 -5.56 12.02 -3.16
C GLY A 166 -5.62 10.51 -3.35
N ILE A 167 -4.72 9.75 -2.73
CA ILE A 167 -4.73 8.29 -2.78
C ILE A 167 -5.70 7.79 -1.72
N GLY A 168 -6.71 6.99 -2.11
CA GLY A 168 -7.58 6.29 -1.17
C GLY A 168 -6.79 5.26 -0.37
N VAL A 169 -7.02 5.14 0.92
CA VAL A 169 -6.28 4.20 1.78
C VAL A 169 -7.24 3.21 2.42
N ILE A 170 -6.96 1.93 2.28
CA ILE A 170 -7.65 0.83 2.98
C ILE A 170 -6.67 0.23 3.99
N LEU A 171 -7.00 0.30 5.28
CA LEU A 171 -6.24 -0.37 6.33
C LEU A 171 -6.93 -1.68 6.69
N LEU A 172 -6.26 -2.80 6.43
CA LEU A 172 -6.66 -4.12 6.94
C LEU A 172 -5.98 -4.35 8.29
N THR A 173 -6.72 -4.60 9.36
CA THR A 173 -6.14 -4.78 10.69
C THR A 173 -6.89 -5.77 11.55
N ALA A 174 -6.16 -6.63 12.28
CA ALA A 174 -6.69 -7.43 13.37
C ALA A 174 -6.70 -6.69 14.71
N ASN A 175 -6.16 -5.47 14.77
CA ASN A 175 -6.06 -4.70 16.00
C ASN A 175 -7.21 -3.70 16.13
N PHE A 176 -8.23 -4.07 16.90
CA PHE A 176 -9.41 -3.25 17.14
C PHE A 176 -9.08 -1.85 17.72
N ALA A 177 -8.02 -1.74 18.53
CA ALA A 177 -7.63 -0.45 19.10
C ALA A 177 -7.21 0.59 18.02
N ILE A 178 -6.81 0.16 16.84
CA ILE A 178 -6.48 1.03 15.70
C ILE A 178 -7.76 1.68 15.15
N MET A 179 -8.88 0.95 15.15
CA MET A 179 -10.16 1.43 14.64
C MET A 179 -10.59 2.75 15.32
N ASN A 180 -10.32 2.87 16.63
CA ASN A 180 -10.70 4.04 17.42
C ASN A 180 -9.66 5.18 17.38
N LYS A 181 -8.40 4.88 17.04
CA LYS A 181 -7.30 5.87 17.09
C LYS A 181 -7.06 6.60 15.76
N ILE A 182 -7.55 6.07 14.65
CA ILE A 182 -7.37 6.65 13.32
C ILE A 182 -8.73 7.12 12.81
N LYS A 183 -8.79 8.36 12.33
CA LYS A 183 -10.00 8.91 11.70
C LYS A 183 -10.24 8.25 10.36
N GLY A 184 -11.48 7.90 10.06
CA GLY A 184 -11.92 7.26 8.83
C GLY A 184 -13.11 6.35 9.06
N GLU A 185 -13.79 5.95 8.00
CA GLU A 185 -14.89 4.97 8.07
C GLU A 185 -14.36 3.61 8.56
N SER A 186 -15.19 2.87 9.27
CA SER A 186 -14.86 1.55 9.78
C SER A 186 -15.81 0.50 9.22
N MET A 187 -15.27 -0.64 8.84
CA MET A 187 -16.01 -1.81 8.42
C MET A 187 -15.43 -3.07 9.07
N PHE A 188 -16.20 -4.14 9.07
CA PHE A 188 -15.87 -5.42 9.68
C PHE A 188 -15.91 -6.50 8.61
N LEU A 189 -14.86 -7.31 8.55
CA LEU A 189 -14.71 -8.41 7.61
C LEU A 189 -14.67 -9.73 8.37
N LYS A 190 -15.71 -10.55 8.18
CA LYS A 190 -15.89 -11.83 8.85
C LYS A 190 -16.43 -12.85 7.87
N HIS A 191 -15.80 -14.03 7.80
CA HIS A 191 -16.21 -15.12 6.91
C HIS A 191 -16.42 -14.67 5.43
N GLY A 192 -15.57 -13.73 4.95
CA GLY A 192 -15.67 -13.19 3.60
C GLY A 192 -16.73 -12.10 3.41
N VAL A 193 -17.53 -11.79 4.44
CA VAL A 193 -18.58 -10.77 4.38
C VAL A 193 -18.10 -9.46 5.00
N LEU A 194 -18.31 -8.35 4.29
CA LEU A 194 -17.96 -7.02 4.74
C LEU A 194 -19.22 -6.26 5.21
N THR A 195 -19.25 -5.85 6.49
CA THR A 195 -20.38 -5.16 7.12
C THR A 195 -19.96 -3.83 7.74
N ARG A 196 -20.92 -2.92 7.96
CA ARG A 196 -20.70 -1.66 8.70
C ARG A 196 -20.91 -1.83 10.20
N GLU A 197 -21.66 -2.83 10.59
CA GLU A 197 -22.01 -3.11 11.98
C GLU A 197 -21.11 -4.20 12.55
N GLU A 198 -20.79 -4.07 13.82
CA GLU A 198 -20.06 -5.06 14.62
C GLU A 198 -21.04 -6.17 15.04
N GLU A 199 -21.40 -7.03 14.12
CA GLU A 199 -22.18 -8.25 14.42
C GLU A 199 -21.24 -9.36 14.87
N TRP A 200 -21.02 -9.46 16.18
CA TRP A 200 -20.21 -10.50 16.84
C TRP A 200 -21.07 -11.61 17.47
#